data_282ab093725d87ade7ee3a91d9c7ae84
#
_entry.id   282ab093725d87ade7ee3a91d9c7ae84
#
_cell.length_a   1.000
_cell.length_b   1.000
_cell.length_c   1.000
_cell.angle_alpha   90.00
_cell.angle_beta   90.00
_cell.angle_gamma   90.00
#
_symmetry.space_group_name_H-M   'P 1'
#
loop_
_entity.id
_entity.type
_entity.pdbx_description
1 polymer ?
#
loop_
_entity_poly.entity_id
_entity_poly.type
_entity_poly.pdbx_seq_one_letter_code
_entity_poly.pdbx_strand_id
1 'polypeptide(L)'
;MLYARGPCGQSRKQEDMREPDSLDPAYVNRDVVLPYGLTVDEVANGVGETYRLFHTMNEFLVANGFERLESLLLGNSLSGIISEFLVRNIARFSATLVANTKVGGYPDLLLKGRYETIGVLRGEAGIEVKASIQAGGWQGHNPEDCWLMVFRYIAGIQDGADWTPLRFTEILCAELCKDDWSFSGRKGESRRTPTASIRAAGVDKLRSNFLYRIPGVGVGKHRSILAVLPGGITPLEEE
;
A
#
# COMPACT_ATOMS: atom_id res chain seq x y z
N MET A 1 -29.04 -10.13 -35.26
CA MET A 1 -27.94 -11.11 -35.31
C MET A 1 -27.40 -11.27 -33.91
N LEU A 2 -27.86 -12.32 -33.21
CA LEU A 2 -27.45 -12.61 -31.83
C LEU A 2 -26.16 -13.45 -31.87
N TYR A 3 -25.08 -12.92 -31.34
CA TYR A 3 -23.85 -13.69 -31.16
C TYR A 3 -24.03 -14.67 -30.00
N ALA A 4 -24.17 -15.95 -30.33
CA ALA A 4 -24.12 -17.04 -29.36
C ALA A 4 -22.68 -17.16 -28.83
N ARG A 5 -22.46 -16.84 -27.55
CA ARG A 5 -21.22 -17.18 -26.84
C ARG A 5 -21.25 -18.65 -26.47
N GLY A 6 -20.32 -19.42 -27.05
CA GLY A 6 -20.15 -20.83 -26.76
C GLY A 6 -19.68 -21.07 -25.32
N PRO A 7 -19.92 -22.27 -24.75
CA PRO A 7 -19.56 -22.60 -23.36
C PRO A 7 -18.10 -23.05 -23.28
N CYS A 8 -17.16 -22.10 -23.37
CA CYS A 8 -15.75 -22.38 -23.09
C CYS A 8 -15.19 -21.30 -22.16
N GLY A 9 -15.14 -21.55 -20.89
CA GLY A 9 -14.54 -20.62 -19.93
C GLY A 9 -14.96 -20.73 -18.48
N GLN A 10 -15.85 -21.65 -18.13
CA GLN A 10 -16.32 -21.73 -16.73
C GLN A 10 -15.41 -22.53 -15.78
N SER A 11 -14.50 -23.39 -16.26
CA SER A 11 -13.68 -24.23 -15.37
C SER A 11 -12.41 -23.58 -14.83
N ARG A 12 -11.90 -22.49 -15.46
CA ARG A 12 -10.68 -21.77 -14.95
C ARG A 12 -10.98 -20.67 -13.95
N LYS A 13 -12.25 -20.28 -13.75
CA LYS A 13 -12.60 -19.12 -12.92
C LYS A 13 -12.79 -19.47 -11.44
N GLN A 14 -12.93 -20.72 -11.06
CA GLN A 14 -13.31 -21.13 -9.71
C GLN A 14 -12.11 -21.63 -8.87
N GLU A 15 -10.98 -21.97 -9.49
CA GLU A 15 -9.82 -22.54 -8.79
C GLU A 15 -8.91 -21.49 -8.09
N ASP A 16 -9.15 -20.18 -8.29
CA ASP A 16 -8.22 -19.14 -7.87
C ASP A 16 -8.72 -18.24 -6.72
N MET A 17 -9.76 -18.68 -6.01
CA MET A 17 -10.28 -17.97 -4.84
C MET A 17 -9.60 -18.48 -3.57
N ARG A 18 -8.35 -18.04 -3.38
CA ARG A 18 -7.59 -18.32 -2.15
C ARG A 18 -8.19 -17.53 -0.99
N GLU A 19 -8.02 -18.06 0.22
CA GLU A 19 -8.29 -17.30 1.44
C GLU A 19 -7.59 -15.92 1.41
N PRO A 20 -8.18 -14.90 2.06
CA PRO A 20 -7.53 -13.59 2.16
C PRO A 20 -6.10 -13.73 2.65
N ASP A 21 -5.16 -12.99 2.06
CA ASP A 21 -3.79 -12.99 2.55
C ASP A 21 -3.71 -12.39 3.97
N SER A 22 -2.61 -12.61 4.66
CA SER A 22 -2.37 -12.09 6.00
C SER A 22 -0.89 -11.74 6.17
N LEU A 23 -0.58 -10.88 7.13
CA LEU A 23 0.80 -10.68 7.53
C LEU A 23 1.31 -11.94 8.25
N ASP A 24 2.44 -12.49 7.79
CA ASP A 24 3.10 -13.58 8.48
C ASP A 24 3.70 -13.06 9.81
N PRO A 25 3.26 -13.58 10.98
CA PRO A 25 3.75 -13.11 12.27
C PRO A 25 5.27 -13.22 12.44
N ALA A 26 5.92 -14.14 11.73
CA ALA A 26 7.36 -14.33 11.78
C ALA A 26 8.16 -13.13 11.24
N TYR A 27 7.54 -12.29 10.43
CA TYR A 27 8.16 -11.12 9.81
C TYR A 27 7.67 -9.79 10.39
N VAL A 28 6.88 -9.83 11.46
CA VAL A 28 6.42 -8.65 12.19
C VAL A 28 7.47 -8.25 13.23
N ASN A 29 7.98 -7.03 13.11
CA ASN A 29 8.86 -6.43 14.12
C ASN A 29 8.00 -5.76 15.20
N ARG A 30 8.06 -6.30 16.41
CA ARG A 30 7.31 -5.76 17.55
C ARG A 30 8.01 -4.61 18.29
N ASP A 31 9.30 -4.39 17.97
CA ASP A 31 10.11 -3.31 18.55
C ASP A 31 10.06 -2.01 17.73
N VAL A 32 9.22 -1.98 16.68
CA VAL A 32 9.01 -0.78 15.86
C VAL A 32 8.46 0.37 16.70
N VAL A 33 8.99 1.57 16.51
CA VAL A 33 8.49 2.78 17.16
C VAL A 33 7.35 3.36 16.30
N LEU A 34 6.14 3.39 16.86
CA LEU A 34 4.96 3.99 16.23
C LEU A 34 4.53 5.24 16.99
N PRO A 35 4.08 6.30 16.30
CA PRO A 35 3.69 7.55 16.95
C PRO A 35 2.31 7.46 17.59
N TYR A 36 2.03 8.43 18.47
CA TYR A 36 0.71 8.69 19.03
C TYR A 36 0.06 7.51 19.75
N GLY A 37 0.86 6.55 20.24
CA GLY A 37 0.33 5.36 20.92
C GLY A 37 -0.33 4.34 19.99
N LEU A 38 -0.17 4.47 18.67
CA LEU A 38 -0.57 3.43 17.72
C LEU A 38 0.22 2.16 18.00
N THR A 39 -0.44 1.01 17.99
CA THR A 39 0.17 -0.28 18.28
C THR A 39 0.36 -1.12 17.01
N VAL A 40 1.30 -2.07 17.07
CA VAL A 40 1.54 -3.04 15.99
C VAL A 40 0.28 -3.85 15.69
N ASP A 41 -0.47 -4.25 16.72
CA ASP A 41 -1.68 -5.05 16.55
C ASP A 41 -2.81 -4.25 15.90
N GLU A 42 -2.95 -2.96 16.19
CA GLU A 42 -3.92 -2.09 15.53
C GLU A 42 -3.61 -1.95 14.03
N VAL A 43 -2.34 -1.79 13.66
CA VAL A 43 -1.92 -1.75 12.24
C VAL A 43 -2.14 -3.11 11.58
N ALA A 44 -1.73 -4.21 12.22
CA ALA A 44 -1.89 -5.56 11.67
C ALA A 44 -3.37 -5.91 11.46
N ASN A 45 -4.26 -5.54 12.39
CA ASN A 45 -5.70 -5.72 12.24
C ASN A 45 -6.26 -4.88 11.07
N GLY A 46 -5.81 -3.63 10.92
CA GLY A 46 -6.19 -2.78 9.80
C GLY A 46 -5.75 -3.35 8.44
N VAL A 47 -4.56 -3.92 8.38
CA VAL A 47 -4.04 -4.62 7.19
C VAL A 47 -4.86 -5.88 6.89
N GLY A 48 -5.13 -6.70 7.89
CA GLY A 48 -5.95 -7.91 7.75
C GLY A 48 -7.35 -7.59 7.21
N GLU A 49 -7.98 -6.53 7.73
CA GLU A 49 -9.28 -6.08 7.23
C GLU A 49 -9.19 -5.54 5.79
N THR A 50 -8.06 -4.92 5.42
CA THR A 50 -7.82 -4.49 4.04
C THR A 50 -7.69 -5.67 3.09
N TYR A 51 -6.98 -6.72 3.46
CA TYR A 51 -6.92 -7.96 2.69
C TYR A 51 -8.31 -8.59 2.54
N ARG A 52 -9.07 -8.70 3.63
CA ARG A 52 -10.42 -9.26 3.62
C ARG A 52 -11.36 -8.47 2.69
N LEU A 53 -11.30 -7.13 2.74
CA LEU A 53 -12.11 -6.27 1.88
C LEU A 53 -11.74 -6.46 0.40
N PHE A 54 -10.45 -6.48 0.07
CA PHE A 54 -9.96 -6.72 -1.30
C PHE A 54 -10.41 -8.07 -1.82
N HIS A 55 -10.28 -9.11 -1.01
CA HIS A 55 -10.72 -10.46 -1.34
C HIS A 55 -12.22 -10.48 -1.63
N THR A 56 -13.05 -9.96 -0.72
CA THR A 56 -14.52 -9.92 -0.89
C THR A 56 -14.94 -9.16 -2.15
N MET A 57 -14.29 -8.04 -2.46
CA MET A 57 -14.57 -7.28 -3.67
C MET A 57 -14.21 -8.08 -4.93
N ASN A 58 -13.07 -8.74 -4.93
CA ASN A 58 -12.64 -9.58 -6.04
C ASN A 58 -13.56 -10.79 -6.24
N GLU A 59 -13.99 -11.45 -5.16
CA GLU A 59 -15.01 -12.51 -5.23
C GLU A 59 -16.27 -12.02 -5.93
N PHE A 60 -16.80 -10.88 -5.50
CA PHE A 60 -18.00 -10.31 -6.10
C PHE A 60 -17.79 -9.96 -7.57
N LEU A 61 -16.67 -9.33 -7.93
CA LEU A 61 -16.36 -8.95 -9.31
C LEU A 61 -16.27 -10.19 -10.21
N VAL A 62 -15.52 -11.20 -9.80
CA VAL A 62 -15.32 -12.42 -10.59
C VAL A 62 -16.63 -13.22 -10.71
N ALA A 63 -17.40 -13.33 -9.64
CA ALA A 63 -18.71 -14.00 -9.67
C ALA A 63 -19.70 -13.34 -10.64
N ASN A 64 -19.56 -12.04 -10.88
CA ASN A 64 -20.38 -11.29 -11.83
C ASN A 64 -19.72 -11.11 -13.22
N GLY A 65 -18.64 -11.81 -13.51
CA GLY A 65 -17.99 -11.85 -14.83
C GLY A 65 -17.07 -10.68 -15.12
N PHE A 66 -16.71 -9.88 -14.11
CA PHE A 66 -15.73 -8.82 -14.20
C PHE A 66 -14.31 -9.35 -13.94
N GLU A 67 -13.33 -8.56 -14.30
CA GLU A 67 -11.95 -8.79 -13.90
C GLU A 67 -11.75 -8.39 -12.43
N ARG A 68 -10.62 -8.78 -11.85
CA ARG A 68 -10.24 -8.40 -10.49
C ARG A 68 -9.83 -6.94 -10.41
N LEU A 69 -9.90 -6.33 -9.25
CA LEU A 69 -9.52 -4.93 -9.02
C LEU A 69 -8.12 -4.60 -9.51
N GLU A 70 -7.18 -5.51 -9.28
CA GLU A 70 -5.77 -5.34 -9.68
C GLU A 70 -5.59 -5.30 -11.20
N SER A 71 -6.49 -5.92 -11.96
CA SER A 71 -6.51 -5.86 -13.44
C SER A 71 -7.31 -4.67 -13.96
N LEU A 72 -8.35 -4.25 -13.23
CA LEU A 72 -9.21 -3.13 -13.64
C LEU A 72 -8.56 -1.76 -13.38
N LEU A 73 -7.67 -1.66 -12.41
CA LEU A 73 -7.12 -0.41 -11.93
C LEU A 73 -5.66 -0.25 -12.35
N LEU A 74 -5.34 0.91 -12.91
CA LEU A 74 -3.95 1.28 -13.18
C LEU A 74 -3.22 1.64 -11.86
N GLY A 75 -1.89 1.47 -11.86
CA GLY A 75 -1.06 1.52 -10.65
C GLY A 75 -1.33 2.66 -9.67
N ASN A 76 -1.48 3.90 -10.16
CA ASN A 76 -1.76 5.04 -9.26
C ASN A 76 -3.16 4.97 -8.63
N SER A 77 -4.16 4.54 -9.40
CA SER A 77 -5.53 4.38 -8.90
C SER A 77 -5.60 3.23 -7.89
N LEU A 78 -4.93 2.12 -8.18
CA LEU A 78 -4.85 0.98 -7.28
C LEU A 78 -4.15 1.37 -5.95
N SER A 79 -3.01 2.06 -6.02
CA SER A 79 -2.30 2.56 -4.83
C SER A 79 -3.16 3.51 -4.01
N GLY A 80 -3.92 4.39 -4.66
CA GLY A 80 -4.85 5.31 -3.99
C GLY A 80 -5.95 4.57 -3.23
N ILE A 81 -6.60 3.59 -3.86
CA ILE A 81 -7.65 2.78 -3.22
C ILE A 81 -7.08 1.97 -2.05
N ILE A 82 -5.89 1.36 -2.21
CA ILE A 82 -5.24 0.63 -1.13
C ILE A 82 -4.94 1.56 0.06
N SER A 83 -4.43 2.78 -0.20
CA SER A 83 -4.17 3.77 0.85
C SER A 83 -5.45 4.15 1.60
N GLU A 84 -6.54 4.44 0.89
CA GLU A 84 -7.83 4.77 1.49
C GLU A 84 -8.38 3.64 2.38
N PHE A 85 -8.27 2.39 1.92
CA PHE A 85 -8.70 1.24 2.72
C PHE A 85 -7.84 1.07 3.97
N LEU A 86 -6.52 1.21 3.85
CA LEU A 86 -5.60 1.14 4.98
C LEU A 86 -5.91 2.23 6.02
N VAL A 87 -6.07 3.47 5.57
CA VAL A 87 -6.40 4.61 6.47
C VAL A 87 -7.66 4.33 7.25
N ARG A 88 -8.74 3.91 6.58
CA ARG A 88 -10.03 3.65 7.25
C ARG A 88 -9.99 2.43 8.16
N ASN A 89 -9.31 1.38 7.73
CA ASN A 89 -9.24 0.15 8.51
C ASN A 89 -8.31 0.31 9.71
N ILE A 90 -7.16 0.98 9.59
CA ILE A 90 -6.29 1.29 10.74
C ILE A 90 -7.03 2.20 11.72
N ALA A 91 -7.69 3.26 11.25
CA ALA A 91 -8.47 4.16 12.10
C ALA A 91 -9.59 3.43 12.87
N ARG A 92 -10.19 2.40 12.27
CA ARG A 92 -11.24 1.58 12.90
C ARG A 92 -10.72 0.80 14.11
N PHE A 93 -9.50 0.30 14.04
CA PHE A 93 -8.89 -0.47 15.13
C PHE A 93 -8.10 0.40 16.11
N SER A 94 -7.67 1.60 15.69
CA SER A 94 -6.85 2.46 16.53
C SER A 94 -7.64 3.08 17.70
N ALA A 95 -7.07 2.99 18.91
CA ALA A 95 -7.57 3.69 20.07
C ALA A 95 -7.34 5.21 19.98
N THR A 96 -6.28 5.65 19.30
CA THR A 96 -5.77 7.02 19.35
C THR A 96 -5.93 7.82 18.06
N LEU A 97 -6.15 7.15 16.91
CA LEU A 97 -6.22 7.79 15.60
C LEU A 97 -7.60 7.67 14.96
N VAL A 98 -7.96 8.65 14.13
CA VAL A 98 -9.14 8.65 13.26
C VAL A 98 -8.76 8.99 11.84
N ALA A 99 -9.52 8.50 10.86
CA ALA A 99 -9.32 8.88 9.47
C ALA A 99 -9.69 10.35 9.23
N ASN A 100 -8.86 11.07 8.50
CA ASN A 100 -9.18 12.41 8.01
C ASN A 100 -10.27 12.31 6.93
N THR A 101 -11.38 13.01 7.12
CA THR A 101 -12.50 12.98 6.18
C THR A 101 -12.49 14.15 5.19
N LYS A 102 -11.50 15.03 5.28
CA LYS A 102 -11.38 16.18 4.37
C LYS A 102 -10.78 15.74 3.05
N VAL A 103 -11.47 16.01 1.95
CA VAL A 103 -10.90 15.81 0.61
C VAL A 103 -9.65 16.70 0.44
N GLY A 104 -8.52 16.09 0.08
CA GLY A 104 -7.23 16.78 0.02
C GLY A 104 -6.69 17.20 1.39
N GLY A 105 -7.21 16.61 2.45
CA GLY A 105 -6.76 16.83 3.82
C GLY A 105 -5.43 16.15 4.09
N TYR A 106 -4.73 16.66 5.09
CA TYR A 106 -3.42 16.18 5.54
C TYR A 106 -3.33 16.32 7.08
N PRO A 107 -2.71 15.37 7.77
CA PRO A 107 -2.36 14.01 7.33
C PRO A 107 -3.58 13.10 7.19
N ASP A 108 -3.39 11.87 6.67
CA ASP A 108 -4.47 10.90 6.43
C ASP A 108 -5.10 10.35 7.71
N LEU A 109 -4.30 10.12 8.74
CA LEU A 109 -4.73 9.70 10.07
C LEU A 109 -4.50 10.85 11.06
N LEU A 110 -5.53 11.29 11.74
CA LEU A 110 -5.50 12.39 12.70
C LEU A 110 -5.48 11.86 14.14
N LEU A 111 -4.75 12.54 15.03
CA LEU A 111 -4.78 12.26 16.46
C LEU A 111 -6.16 12.62 17.05
N LYS A 112 -6.84 11.66 17.67
CA LYS A 112 -8.14 11.85 18.35
C LYS A 112 -8.08 12.97 19.37
N GLY A 113 -9.08 13.84 19.36
CA GLY A 113 -9.20 14.94 20.33
C GLY A 113 -8.22 16.10 20.10
N ARG A 114 -7.34 16.03 19.10
CA ARG A 114 -6.42 17.12 18.78
C ARG A 114 -7.08 18.25 17.99
N TYR A 115 -8.07 17.91 17.19
CA TYR A 115 -8.75 18.83 16.26
C TYR A 115 -10.24 18.92 16.61
N GLU A 116 -10.85 20.07 16.39
CA GLU A 116 -12.28 20.28 16.62
C GLU A 116 -13.17 19.39 15.72
N THR A 117 -12.64 19.02 14.56
CA THR A 117 -13.35 18.16 13.58
C THR A 117 -12.39 17.08 13.05
N ILE A 118 -12.97 16.00 12.50
CA ILE A 118 -12.21 14.94 11.80
C ILE A 118 -11.98 15.26 10.32
N GLY A 119 -12.30 16.48 9.87
CA GLY A 119 -12.11 16.96 8.49
C GLY A 119 -11.10 18.10 8.46
N VAL A 120 -9.80 17.81 8.49
CA VAL A 120 -8.71 18.77 8.63
C VAL A 120 -7.99 18.93 7.28
N LEU A 121 -7.88 20.17 6.77
CA LEU A 121 -7.18 20.43 5.52
C LEU A 121 -5.66 20.36 5.70
N ARG A 122 -5.15 20.89 6.83
CA ARG A 122 -3.74 20.86 7.21
C ARG A 122 -3.62 20.66 8.72
N GLY A 123 -3.18 19.49 9.12
CA GLY A 123 -2.94 19.13 10.51
C GLY A 123 -1.45 18.93 10.79
N GLU A 124 -1.02 19.21 12.02
CA GLU A 124 0.36 19.03 12.46
C GLU A 124 0.59 17.68 13.14
N ALA A 125 -0.47 17.06 13.68
CA ALA A 125 -0.39 15.80 14.42
C ALA A 125 -1.20 14.70 13.75
N GLY A 126 -0.51 13.65 13.32
CA GLY A 126 -1.09 12.51 12.65
C GLY A 126 -0.07 11.78 11.79
N ILE A 127 -0.54 10.85 10.98
CA ILE A 127 0.29 10.00 10.14
C ILE A 127 -0.18 10.11 8.69
N GLU A 128 0.73 10.45 7.79
CA GLU A 128 0.53 10.34 6.35
C GLU A 128 0.73 8.88 5.91
N VAL A 129 -0.13 8.35 5.05
CA VAL A 129 -0.13 6.95 4.61
C VAL A 129 0.13 6.88 3.12
N LYS A 130 1.02 6.00 2.70
CA LYS A 130 1.32 5.73 1.28
C LYS A 130 1.31 4.25 1.00
N ALA A 131 0.54 3.82 0.02
CA ALA A 131 0.70 2.51 -0.60
C ALA A 131 1.50 2.62 -1.89
N SER A 132 2.45 1.71 -2.14
CA SER A 132 3.31 1.78 -3.31
C SER A 132 3.91 0.42 -3.69
N ILE A 133 4.04 0.18 -5.00
CA ILE A 133 4.85 -0.92 -5.54
C ILE A 133 6.35 -0.60 -5.57
N GLN A 134 6.71 0.68 -5.45
CA GLN A 134 8.09 1.13 -5.60
C GLN A 134 8.92 0.85 -4.35
N ALA A 135 10.22 0.62 -4.58
CA ALA A 135 11.18 0.35 -3.50
C ALA A 135 11.67 1.60 -2.78
N GLY A 136 11.32 2.80 -3.22
CA GLY A 136 11.76 4.06 -2.63
C GLY A 136 11.37 5.25 -3.49
N GLY A 137 11.82 6.45 -3.10
CA GLY A 137 11.47 7.68 -3.82
C GLY A 137 9.99 8.02 -3.76
N TRP A 138 9.32 7.58 -2.70
CA TRP A 138 7.90 7.87 -2.51
C TRP A 138 7.64 9.36 -2.51
N GLN A 139 6.51 9.76 -3.09
CA GLN A 139 6.23 11.16 -3.36
C GLN A 139 5.17 11.71 -2.42
N GLY A 140 5.35 12.97 -2.02
CA GLY A 140 4.39 13.82 -1.35
C GLY A 140 4.13 15.09 -2.17
N HIS A 141 3.20 15.91 -1.73
CA HIS A 141 2.93 17.18 -2.39
C HIS A 141 4.01 18.23 -2.09
N ASN A 142 4.49 18.27 -0.88
CA ASN A 142 5.51 19.19 -0.40
C ASN A 142 6.52 18.50 0.51
N PRO A 143 7.73 19.09 0.73
CA PRO A 143 8.60 18.71 1.82
C PRO A 143 7.94 19.09 3.16
N GLU A 144 7.70 18.12 4.02
CA GLU A 144 6.97 18.33 5.27
C GLU A 144 7.66 17.58 6.42
N ASP A 145 7.57 18.17 7.62
CA ASP A 145 7.87 17.45 8.85
C ASP A 145 6.65 16.57 9.16
N CYS A 146 6.79 15.26 9.12
CA CYS A 146 5.64 14.36 9.26
C CYS A 146 6.03 12.97 9.74
N TRP A 147 5.10 12.30 10.40
CA TRP A 147 5.12 10.85 10.47
C TRP A 147 4.56 10.28 9.17
N LEU A 148 5.37 9.46 8.49
CA LEU A 148 4.99 8.78 7.26
C LEU A 148 4.95 7.27 7.47
N MET A 149 3.86 6.64 7.06
CA MET A 149 3.72 5.19 7.03
C MET A 149 3.60 4.72 5.58
N VAL A 150 4.52 3.84 5.17
CA VAL A 150 4.58 3.33 3.80
C VAL A 150 4.25 1.84 3.78
N PHE A 151 3.27 1.47 2.97
CA PHE A 151 2.87 0.10 2.70
C PHE A 151 3.33 -0.28 1.29
N ARG A 152 4.44 -1.03 1.21
CA ARG A 152 4.86 -1.60 -0.07
C ARG A 152 4.08 -2.87 -0.35
N TYR A 153 3.65 -3.00 -1.59
CA TYR A 153 2.86 -4.16 -2.01
C TYR A 153 3.26 -4.65 -3.40
N ILE A 154 2.86 -5.87 -3.70
CA ILE A 154 2.79 -6.45 -5.05
C ILE A 154 1.34 -6.79 -5.33
N ALA A 155 0.91 -6.61 -6.58
CA ALA A 155 -0.44 -6.97 -7.04
C ALA A 155 -0.49 -6.96 -8.57
N GLY A 156 -1.40 -7.73 -9.15
CA GLY A 156 -1.69 -7.72 -10.57
C GLY A 156 -0.91 -8.74 -11.38
N ILE A 157 -1.07 -8.64 -12.69
CA ILE A 157 -0.40 -9.51 -13.66
C ILE A 157 0.99 -8.92 -13.90
N GLN A 158 2.03 -9.71 -13.67
CA GLN A 158 3.39 -9.39 -14.08
C GLN A 158 3.73 -10.17 -15.34
N ASP A 159 3.91 -9.45 -16.46
CA ASP A 159 4.45 -9.90 -17.76
C ASP A 159 4.20 -11.39 -18.10
N GLY A 160 2.93 -11.76 -18.30
CA GLY A 160 2.56 -13.10 -18.76
C GLY A 160 2.68 -14.22 -17.73
N ALA A 161 3.05 -13.90 -16.51
CA ALA A 161 3.05 -14.83 -15.37
C ALA A 161 1.67 -14.96 -14.74
N ASP A 162 1.53 -15.91 -13.81
CA ASP A 162 0.32 -16.11 -13.03
C ASP A 162 -0.09 -14.84 -12.27
N TRP A 163 -1.38 -14.62 -12.17
CA TRP A 163 -1.94 -13.51 -11.42
C TRP A 163 -1.43 -13.48 -9.97
N THR A 164 -1.00 -12.30 -9.51
CA THR A 164 -0.53 -12.08 -8.15
C THR A 164 -1.57 -11.30 -7.35
N PRO A 165 -2.16 -11.88 -6.28
CA PRO A 165 -3.05 -11.15 -5.38
C PRO A 165 -2.32 -10.01 -4.67
N LEU A 166 -3.07 -9.03 -4.18
CA LEU A 166 -2.52 -8.01 -3.30
C LEU A 166 -1.78 -8.66 -2.13
N ARG A 167 -0.50 -8.32 -1.98
CA ARG A 167 0.33 -8.76 -0.86
C ARG A 167 1.26 -7.64 -0.42
N PHE A 168 1.23 -7.29 0.86
CA PHE A 168 2.19 -6.35 1.42
C PHE A 168 3.54 -7.03 1.64
N THR A 169 4.60 -6.33 1.27
CA THR A 169 5.99 -6.81 1.31
C THR A 169 6.83 -6.08 2.35
N GLU A 170 6.54 -4.80 2.59
CA GLU A 170 7.12 -4.00 3.67
C GLU A 170 6.06 -3.04 4.22
N ILE A 171 6.08 -2.84 5.55
CA ILE A 171 5.36 -1.77 6.23
C ILE A 171 6.39 -1.00 7.05
N LEU A 172 6.56 0.27 6.72
CA LEU A 172 7.59 1.15 7.26
C LEU A 172 6.91 2.34 7.91
N CYS A 173 7.48 2.87 9.02
CA CYS A 173 6.96 4.08 9.65
C CYS A 173 8.10 4.88 10.26
N ALA A 174 8.24 6.16 9.90
CA ALA A 174 9.25 7.03 10.51
C ALA A 174 8.81 8.48 10.52
N GLU A 175 9.41 9.25 11.44
CA GLU A 175 9.34 10.69 11.42
C GLU A 175 10.34 11.25 10.42
N LEU A 176 9.84 11.98 9.43
CA LEU A 176 10.63 12.66 8.41
C LEU A 176 10.62 14.16 8.69
N CYS A 177 11.74 14.81 8.39
CA CYS A 177 11.84 16.25 8.36
C CYS A 177 11.97 16.77 6.92
N LYS A 178 11.83 18.08 6.72
CA LYS A 178 11.91 18.71 5.39
C LYS A 178 13.18 18.36 4.62
N ASP A 179 14.29 18.14 5.32
CA ASP A 179 15.57 17.79 4.70
C ASP A 179 15.61 16.36 4.14
N ASP A 180 14.70 15.50 4.57
CA ASP A 180 14.53 14.16 4.01
C ASP A 180 13.86 14.16 2.62
N TRP A 181 13.39 15.32 2.14
CA TRP A 181 12.71 15.48 0.89
C TRP A 181 13.56 16.19 -0.16
N SER A 182 13.38 15.82 -1.41
CA SER A 182 13.86 16.51 -2.59
C SER A 182 12.67 17.13 -3.31
N PHE A 183 12.72 18.44 -3.51
CA PHE A 183 11.65 19.16 -4.19
C PHE A 183 12.25 19.92 -5.38
N SER A 184 11.82 19.55 -6.59
CA SER A 184 12.34 20.18 -7.81
C SER A 184 11.58 21.45 -8.22
N GLY A 185 10.48 21.75 -7.55
CA GLY A 185 9.61 22.88 -7.94
C GLY A 185 8.94 22.66 -9.31
N ARG A 186 8.24 23.69 -9.78
CA ARG A 186 7.69 23.71 -11.14
C ARG A 186 8.77 24.21 -12.11
N LYS A 187 9.11 23.42 -13.14
CA LYS A 187 10.04 23.83 -14.20
C LYS A 187 9.24 24.33 -15.41
N GLY A 188 9.37 25.64 -15.71
CA GLY A 188 8.79 26.27 -16.90
C GLY A 188 7.29 26.00 -17.07
N GLU A 189 6.86 25.70 -18.30
CA GLU A 189 5.47 25.43 -18.67
C GLU A 189 5.03 23.97 -18.39
N SER A 190 5.75 23.23 -17.55
CA SER A 190 5.39 21.85 -17.23
C SER A 190 3.99 21.76 -16.66
N ARG A 191 3.14 20.89 -17.26
CA ARG A 191 1.81 20.57 -16.76
C ARG A 191 1.81 19.59 -15.59
N ARG A 192 2.99 19.04 -15.22
CA ARG A 192 3.10 18.09 -14.11
C ARG A 192 2.94 18.84 -12.79
N THR A 193 2.16 18.27 -11.88
CA THR A 193 2.09 18.73 -10.51
C THR A 193 3.48 18.61 -9.87
N PRO A 194 4.02 19.68 -9.26
CA PRO A 194 5.25 19.58 -8.50
C PRO A 194 5.06 18.56 -7.37
N THR A 195 6.03 17.68 -7.20
CA THR A 195 6.02 16.69 -6.13
C THR A 195 7.34 16.72 -5.39
N ALA A 196 7.29 16.51 -4.08
CA ALA A 196 8.45 16.21 -3.28
C ALA A 196 8.68 14.69 -3.31
N SER A 197 9.94 14.27 -3.43
CA SER A 197 10.32 12.85 -3.36
C SER A 197 11.22 12.62 -2.15
N ILE A 198 11.03 11.49 -1.46
CA ILE A 198 11.88 11.14 -0.31
C ILE A 198 13.29 10.81 -0.81
N ARG A 199 14.29 11.44 -0.18
CA ARG A 199 15.71 11.18 -0.44
C ARG A 199 16.15 9.86 0.18
N ALA A 200 17.33 9.36 -0.21
CA ALA A 200 17.91 8.13 0.34
C ALA A 200 17.94 8.13 1.87
N ALA A 201 18.35 9.23 2.50
CA ALA A 201 18.38 9.33 3.97
C ALA A 201 16.99 9.12 4.61
N GLY A 202 15.92 9.68 4.04
CA GLY A 202 14.55 9.47 4.52
C GLY A 202 14.07 8.04 4.28
N VAL A 203 14.47 7.43 3.16
CA VAL A 203 14.21 6.00 2.89
C VAL A 203 14.92 5.11 3.92
N ASP A 204 16.16 5.44 4.28
CA ASP A 204 16.93 4.70 5.28
C ASP A 204 16.31 4.83 6.68
N LYS A 205 15.80 6.01 7.06
CA LYS A 205 15.03 6.21 8.30
C LYS A 205 13.80 5.30 8.34
N LEU A 206 13.01 5.28 7.27
CA LEU A 206 11.84 4.42 7.16
C LEU A 206 12.21 2.95 7.28
N ARG A 207 13.29 2.51 6.60
CA ARG A 207 13.71 1.12 6.62
C ARG A 207 14.33 0.66 7.92
N SER A 208 14.95 1.55 8.67
CA SER A 208 15.47 1.24 10.00
C SER A 208 14.36 1.01 11.02
N ASN A 209 13.17 1.56 10.79
CA ASN A 209 12.01 1.43 11.68
C ASN A 209 10.84 0.74 10.94
N PHE A 210 11.03 -0.49 10.52
CA PHE A 210 10.00 -1.29 9.85
C PHE A 210 9.09 -2.00 10.86
N LEU A 211 7.80 -2.10 10.53
CA LEU A 211 6.82 -2.92 11.23
C LEU A 211 6.77 -4.34 10.66
N TYR A 212 6.87 -4.46 9.33
CA TYR A 212 6.78 -5.74 8.61
C TYR A 212 7.74 -5.75 7.44
N ARG A 213 8.41 -6.89 7.23
CA ARG A 213 9.26 -7.08 6.06
C ARG A 213 9.46 -8.54 5.75
N ILE A 214 9.01 -9.00 4.58
CA ILE A 214 9.30 -10.36 4.11
C ILE A 214 10.76 -10.46 3.64
N PRO A 215 11.41 -11.63 3.79
CA PRO A 215 12.77 -11.85 3.31
C PRO A 215 12.89 -11.65 1.79
N GLY A 216 14.06 -11.22 1.34
CA GLY A 216 14.37 -11.09 -0.09
C GLY A 216 13.74 -9.91 -0.82
N VAL A 217 13.00 -9.05 -0.13
CA VAL A 217 12.51 -7.79 -0.71
C VAL A 217 13.68 -6.84 -0.93
N GLY A 218 14.23 -6.89 -2.14
CA GLY A 218 15.42 -6.13 -2.50
C GLY A 218 15.17 -4.63 -2.62
N VAL A 219 16.25 -3.86 -2.42
CA VAL A 219 16.33 -2.40 -2.57
C VAL A 219 16.39 -1.99 -4.06
N GLY A 220 16.43 -2.93 -5.01
CA GLY A 220 16.63 -2.67 -6.43
C GLY A 220 15.34 -2.48 -7.21
N LYS A 221 15.41 -1.66 -8.27
CA LYS A 221 14.37 -1.54 -9.27
C LYS A 221 14.04 -2.93 -9.82
N HIS A 222 12.75 -3.30 -9.76
CA HIS A 222 12.15 -4.45 -10.45
C HIS A 222 13.05 -5.69 -10.65
N ARG A 223 13.46 -6.38 -9.61
CA ARG A 223 13.85 -7.79 -9.73
C ARG A 223 12.85 -8.63 -8.97
N SER A 224 12.33 -9.63 -9.69
CA SER A 224 11.26 -10.55 -9.32
C SER A 224 11.25 -10.93 -7.84
N ILE A 225 10.27 -10.40 -7.10
CA ILE A 225 9.94 -10.83 -5.73
C ILE A 225 9.43 -12.29 -5.74
N LEU A 226 9.07 -12.80 -6.94
CA LEU A 226 8.53 -14.15 -7.14
C LEU A 226 9.46 -15.31 -6.67
N ALA A 227 10.76 -15.06 -6.54
CA ALA A 227 11.72 -16.10 -6.13
C ALA A 227 11.74 -16.40 -4.61
N VAL A 228 11.02 -15.66 -3.78
CA VAL A 228 11.16 -15.72 -2.31
C VAL A 228 9.90 -16.19 -1.59
N LEU A 229 8.82 -16.46 -2.31
CA LEU A 229 7.59 -16.95 -1.71
C LEU A 229 7.67 -18.46 -1.40
N PRO A 230 7.22 -18.92 -0.23
CA PRO A 230 7.11 -20.35 0.05
C PRO A 230 6.17 -20.99 -1.00
N GLY A 231 6.70 -21.90 -1.81
CA GLY A 231 6.04 -22.47 -2.98
C GLY A 231 6.57 -21.94 -4.32
N GLY A 232 7.68 -21.18 -4.29
CA GLY A 232 8.26 -20.51 -5.45
C GLY A 232 8.61 -21.44 -6.61
N ILE A 233 8.16 -21.02 -7.80
CA ILE A 233 8.58 -21.58 -9.08
C ILE A 233 10.01 -21.10 -9.33
N THR A 234 10.94 -22.04 -9.48
CA THR A 234 12.31 -21.76 -9.87
C THR A 234 12.31 -21.09 -11.26
N PRO A 235 12.99 -19.96 -11.49
CA PRO A 235 13.11 -19.40 -12.82
C PRO A 235 13.82 -20.40 -13.73
N LEU A 236 13.28 -20.63 -14.93
CA LEU A 236 14.01 -21.30 -15.99
C LEU A 236 15.22 -20.43 -16.35
N GLU A 237 16.40 -20.98 -16.27
CA GLU A 237 17.64 -20.37 -16.77
C GLU A 237 17.46 -20.12 -18.27
N GLU A 238 17.58 -18.88 -18.70
CA GLU A 238 17.70 -18.54 -20.12
C GLU A 238 19.10 -18.91 -20.59
N GLU A 239 19.17 -19.82 -21.56
CA GLU A 239 20.37 -20.10 -22.36
C GLU A 239 20.68 -18.96 -23.34
#